data_d54cc07abb91482469368d38f2d495a9
#
_entry.id   d54cc07abb91482469368d38f2d495a9
#
_cell.length_a   1.000
_cell.length_b   1.000
_cell.length_c   1.000
_cell.angle_alpha   90.00
_cell.angle_beta   90.00
_cell.angle_gamma   90.00
#
_symmetry.space_group_name_H-M   'P 1'
#
loop_
_entity.id
_entity.type
_entity.pdbx_description
1 polymer ?
#
loop_
_entity_poly.entity_id
_entity_poly.type
_entity_poly.pdbx_seq_one_letter_code
_entity_poly.pdbx_strand_id
1 'polypeptide(L)'
;MIEGFEEITFELNDQEIKLANELIKHFNNKDKNNKVKASDIVKGINSHYNLTFKFTEVRLRKIINYYRSNSIIPIISDSEGYFVSYEKKDLEKVIKSLDQRSNSIKRSSEGLKKFLK
;
A
#
# COMPACT_ATOMS: atom_id res chain seq x y z
N MET A 1 8.37 18.44 0.32
CA MET A 1 7.30 17.44 0.25
C MET A 1 7.74 16.15 0.92
N ILE A 2 6.82 15.47 1.55
CA ILE A 2 7.12 14.21 2.19
C ILE A 2 7.15 13.11 1.13
N GLU A 3 8.31 12.48 0.98
CA GLU A 3 8.44 11.33 0.08
C GLU A 3 7.38 10.29 0.46
N GLY A 4 6.99 9.43 -0.31
CA GLY A 4 5.99 8.43 0.00
C GLY A 4 4.54 8.88 -0.22
N PHE A 5 4.22 10.14 -0.04
CA PHE A 5 2.88 10.64 -0.36
C PHE A 5 2.72 10.88 -1.84
N GLU A 6 3.75 11.41 -2.49
CA GLU A 6 3.75 11.60 -3.93
C GLU A 6 3.56 10.27 -4.66
N GLU A 7 4.30 9.26 -4.18
CA GLU A 7 4.33 7.95 -4.84
C GLU A 7 3.03 7.18 -4.66
N ILE A 8 2.34 7.41 -3.55
CA ILE A 8 1.04 6.80 -3.31
C ILE A 8 -0.02 7.38 -4.25
N THR A 9 0.13 8.66 -4.65
CA THR A 9 -0.84 9.31 -5.53
C THR A 9 -0.61 9.04 -7.01
N PHE A 10 0.57 8.54 -7.38
CA PHE A 10 0.85 8.22 -8.78
C PHE A 10 0.18 6.92 -9.18
N GLU A 11 -0.37 6.91 -10.38
CA GLU A 11 -0.94 5.70 -10.95
C GLU A 11 0.15 4.70 -11.30
N LEU A 12 -0.22 3.42 -11.30
CA LEU A 12 0.67 2.36 -11.73
C LEU A 12 0.88 2.44 -13.24
N ASN A 13 2.11 2.17 -13.69
CA ASN A 13 2.36 1.97 -15.11
C ASN A 13 1.92 0.55 -15.53
N ASP A 14 1.95 0.25 -16.82
CA ASP A 14 1.47 -1.02 -17.34
C ASP A 14 2.20 -2.23 -16.75
N GLN A 15 3.51 -2.12 -16.56
CA GLN A 15 4.29 -3.21 -15.97
C GLN A 15 3.93 -3.44 -14.51
N GLU A 16 3.67 -2.38 -13.77
CA GLU A 16 3.25 -2.47 -12.38
C GLU A 16 1.85 -3.06 -12.24
N ILE A 17 0.94 -2.71 -13.14
CA ILE A 17 -0.42 -3.28 -13.15
C ILE A 17 -0.36 -4.78 -13.44
N LYS A 18 0.44 -5.18 -14.40
CA LYS A 18 0.63 -6.60 -14.72
C LYS A 18 1.17 -7.37 -13.52
N LEU A 19 2.20 -6.82 -12.87
CA LEU A 19 2.76 -7.41 -11.67
C LEU A 19 1.73 -7.48 -10.55
N ALA A 20 0.97 -6.41 -10.33
CA ALA A 20 -0.06 -6.36 -9.30
C ALA A 20 -1.10 -7.47 -9.52
N ASN A 21 -1.53 -7.67 -10.76
CA ASN A 21 -2.49 -8.72 -11.08
C ASN A 21 -1.92 -10.13 -10.84
N GLU A 22 -0.66 -10.34 -11.13
CA GLU A 22 0.01 -11.62 -10.89
C GLU A 22 0.18 -11.91 -9.39
N LEU A 23 0.35 -10.88 -8.57
CA LEU A 23 0.59 -11.03 -7.14
C LEU A 23 -0.69 -11.28 -6.33
N ILE A 24 -1.87 -11.09 -6.90
CA ILE A 24 -3.13 -11.27 -6.17
C ILE A 24 -3.21 -12.64 -5.51
N LYS A 25 -2.85 -13.69 -6.22
CA LYS A 25 -2.90 -15.07 -5.70
C LYS A 25 -1.99 -15.25 -4.49
N HIS A 26 -0.82 -14.62 -4.53
CA HIS A 26 0.14 -14.73 -3.43
C HIS A 26 -0.39 -14.01 -2.19
N PHE A 27 -0.95 -12.81 -2.35
CA PHE A 27 -1.50 -12.06 -1.23
C PHE A 27 -2.74 -12.72 -0.63
N ASN A 28 -3.58 -13.33 -1.44
CA ASN A 28 -4.77 -14.03 -0.95
C ASN A 28 -4.46 -15.19 -0.02
N ASN A 29 -3.24 -15.72 -0.05
CA ASN A 29 -2.80 -16.77 0.84
C ASN A 29 -2.26 -16.24 2.17
N LYS A 30 -2.15 -14.92 2.33
CA LYS A 30 -1.60 -14.29 3.52
C LYS A 30 -2.74 -13.81 4.43
N ASP A 31 -3.10 -14.63 5.41
CA ASP A 31 -4.12 -14.28 6.39
C ASP A 31 -3.47 -13.73 7.67
N LYS A 32 -4.29 -13.54 8.70
CA LYS A 32 -3.86 -13.05 10.01
C LYS A 32 -2.74 -13.85 10.66
N ASN A 33 -2.67 -15.15 10.34
CA ASN A 33 -1.69 -16.06 10.91
C ASN A 33 -0.42 -16.15 10.06
N ASN A 34 -0.42 -15.55 8.88
CA ASN A 34 0.65 -15.61 7.90
C ASN A 34 1.05 -14.22 7.40
N LYS A 35 1.12 -13.25 8.31
CA LYS A 35 1.52 -11.88 7.97
C LYS A 35 2.92 -11.85 7.39
N VAL A 36 3.13 -10.97 6.42
CA VAL A 36 4.43 -10.87 5.73
C VAL A 36 4.92 -9.43 5.75
N LYS A 37 6.18 -9.25 6.12
CA LYS A 37 6.79 -7.92 6.17
C LYS A 37 7.07 -7.37 4.78
N ALA A 38 6.99 -6.05 4.65
CA ALA A 38 7.26 -5.36 3.39
C ALA A 38 8.62 -5.75 2.79
N SER A 39 9.66 -5.80 3.63
CA SER A 39 11.01 -6.17 3.18
C SER A 39 11.07 -7.57 2.59
N ASP A 40 10.34 -8.51 3.18
CA ASP A 40 10.30 -9.90 2.69
C ASP A 40 9.52 -10.00 1.38
N ILE A 41 8.44 -9.23 1.24
CA ILE A 41 7.69 -9.16 -0.02
C ILE A 41 8.59 -8.65 -1.14
N VAL A 42 9.31 -7.56 -0.88
CA VAL A 42 10.21 -6.94 -1.87
C VAL A 42 11.31 -7.91 -2.29
N LYS A 43 11.94 -8.59 -1.33
CA LYS A 43 12.97 -9.61 -1.62
C LYS A 43 12.41 -10.72 -2.48
N GLY A 44 11.23 -11.22 -2.13
CA GLY A 44 10.57 -12.30 -2.86
C GLY A 44 10.28 -11.91 -4.31
N ILE A 45 9.76 -10.71 -4.52
CA ILE A 45 9.44 -10.23 -5.86
C ILE A 45 10.71 -10.09 -6.70
N ASN A 46 11.76 -9.47 -6.16
CA ASN A 46 13.01 -9.31 -6.89
C ASN A 46 13.70 -10.65 -7.20
N SER A 47 13.49 -11.66 -6.36
CA SER A 47 14.07 -12.99 -6.57
C SER A 47 13.31 -13.85 -7.55
N HIS A 48 11.98 -13.72 -7.61
CA HIS A 48 11.12 -14.62 -8.39
C HIS A 48 10.65 -14.05 -9.72
N TYR A 49 10.77 -12.74 -9.91
CA TYR A 49 10.33 -12.07 -11.14
C TYR A 49 11.51 -11.42 -11.84
N ASN A 50 11.57 -11.60 -13.15
CA ASN A 50 12.60 -10.97 -13.97
C ASN A 50 12.09 -9.62 -14.46
N LEU A 51 12.18 -8.62 -13.59
CA LEU A 51 11.68 -7.28 -13.88
C LEU A 51 12.74 -6.43 -14.57
N THR A 52 12.30 -5.50 -15.40
CA THR A 52 13.18 -4.53 -16.05
C THR A 52 13.57 -3.37 -15.11
N PHE A 53 12.99 -3.36 -13.91
CA PHE A 53 13.24 -2.34 -12.90
C PHE A 53 13.41 -3.02 -11.54
N LYS A 54 14.04 -2.31 -10.59
CA LYS A 54 14.18 -2.80 -9.23
C LYS A 54 12.86 -2.57 -8.49
N PHE A 55 12.31 -3.63 -7.92
CA PHE A 55 11.12 -3.50 -7.07
C PHE A 55 11.54 -2.99 -5.69
N THR A 56 10.82 -2.00 -5.18
CA THR A 56 11.11 -1.32 -3.92
C THR A 56 9.88 -1.30 -3.03
N GLU A 57 10.06 -0.94 -1.74
CA GLU A 57 8.92 -0.78 -0.84
C GLU A 57 7.99 0.35 -1.30
N VAL A 58 8.53 1.35 -1.95
CA VAL A 58 7.74 2.44 -2.54
C VAL A 58 6.77 1.88 -3.60
N ARG A 59 7.29 1.05 -4.49
CA ARG A 59 6.45 0.41 -5.52
C ARG A 59 5.44 -0.54 -4.90
N LEU A 60 5.82 -1.23 -3.81
CA LEU A 60 4.89 -2.07 -3.07
C LEU A 60 3.73 -1.25 -2.53
N ARG A 61 3.99 -0.10 -1.93
CA ARG A 61 2.92 0.77 -1.41
C ARG A 61 1.97 1.23 -2.52
N LYS A 62 2.49 1.51 -3.71
CA LYS A 62 1.66 1.85 -4.87
C LYS A 62 0.71 0.71 -5.23
N ILE A 63 1.22 -0.51 -5.26
CA ILE A 63 0.43 -1.70 -5.56
C ILE A 63 -0.63 -1.94 -4.49
N ILE A 64 -0.26 -1.83 -3.21
CA ILE A 64 -1.20 -1.98 -2.11
C ILE A 64 -2.33 -0.95 -2.22
N ASN A 65 -1.97 0.30 -2.49
CA ASN A 65 -2.96 1.36 -2.69
C ASN A 65 -3.88 1.07 -3.88
N TYR A 66 -3.33 0.54 -4.95
CA TYR A 66 -4.09 0.13 -6.13
C TYR A 66 -5.15 -0.92 -5.77
N TYR A 67 -4.77 -1.95 -5.01
CA TYR A 67 -5.72 -2.98 -4.56
C TYR A 67 -6.83 -2.38 -3.70
N ARG A 68 -6.47 -1.50 -2.77
CA ARG A 68 -7.44 -0.86 -1.85
C ARG A 68 -8.38 0.09 -2.60
N SER A 69 -7.82 0.94 -3.43
CA SER A 69 -8.58 1.97 -4.15
C SER A 69 -9.59 1.37 -5.14
N ASN A 70 -9.25 0.24 -5.72
CA ASN A 70 -10.10 -0.43 -6.70
C ASN A 70 -10.89 -1.60 -6.12
N SER A 71 -10.86 -1.75 -4.80
CA SER A 71 -11.56 -2.81 -4.06
C SER A 71 -11.27 -4.22 -4.61
N ILE A 72 -10.00 -4.46 -4.97
CA ILE A 72 -9.58 -5.74 -5.56
C ILE A 72 -9.44 -6.80 -4.48
N ILE A 73 -8.66 -6.51 -3.43
CA ILE A 73 -8.52 -7.38 -2.26
C ILE A 73 -8.39 -6.51 -1.01
N PRO A 74 -8.93 -6.97 0.12
CA PRO A 74 -8.84 -6.23 1.38
C PRO A 74 -7.51 -6.49 2.08
N ILE A 75 -6.42 -6.02 1.47
CA ILE A 75 -5.09 -6.14 2.04
C ILE A 75 -4.84 -5.00 3.02
N ILE A 76 -4.45 -5.37 4.22
CA ILE A 76 -4.22 -4.44 5.31
C ILE A 76 -2.88 -4.73 5.97
N SER A 77 -2.48 -3.88 6.89
CA SER A 77 -1.20 -4.04 7.57
C SER A 77 -1.27 -3.59 9.02
N ASP A 78 -0.40 -4.16 9.82
CA ASP A 78 -0.15 -3.72 11.19
C ASP A 78 1.37 -3.75 11.44
N SER A 79 1.79 -3.68 12.70
CA SER A 79 3.21 -3.68 13.06
C SER A 79 3.94 -4.96 12.65
N GLU A 80 3.22 -6.05 12.41
CA GLU A 80 3.80 -7.35 12.06
C GLU A 80 3.91 -7.58 10.55
N GLY A 81 3.14 -6.83 9.75
CA GLY A 81 3.22 -6.93 8.29
C GLY A 81 1.87 -6.83 7.61
N TYR A 82 1.87 -7.24 6.34
CA TYR A 82 0.69 -7.23 5.48
C TYR A 82 -0.04 -8.57 5.55
N PHE A 83 -1.37 -8.50 5.45
CA PHE A 83 -2.23 -9.67 5.37
C PHE A 83 -3.58 -9.28 4.77
N VAL A 84 -4.33 -10.28 4.32
CA VAL A 84 -5.68 -10.08 3.78
C VAL A 84 -6.68 -10.47 4.86
N SER A 85 -7.66 -9.61 5.12
CA SER A 85 -8.72 -9.88 6.08
C SER A 85 -10.06 -9.38 5.58
N TYR A 86 -11.09 -10.19 5.74
CA TYR A 86 -12.47 -9.83 5.45
C TYR A 86 -13.24 -9.50 6.74
N GLU A 87 -12.58 -9.52 7.88
CA GLU A 87 -13.22 -9.23 9.16
C GLU A 87 -13.48 -7.73 9.30
N LYS A 88 -14.72 -7.41 9.63
CA LYS A 88 -15.16 -6.02 9.80
C LYS A 88 -14.27 -5.25 10.78
N LYS A 89 -13.94 -5.86 11.90
CA LYS A 89 -13.12 -5.25 12.96
C LYS A 89 -11.75 -4.85 12.45
N ASP A 90 -11.11 -5.71 11.68
CA ASP A 90 -9.78 -5.45 11.13
C ASP A 90 -9.83 -4.32 10.10
N LEU A 91 -10.84 -4.35 9.24
CA LEU A 91 -11.02 -3.34 8.19
C LEU A 91 -11.32 -1.97 8.78
N GLU A 92 -12.22 -1.90 9.76
CA GLU A 92 -12.57 -0.64 10.42
C GLU A 92 -11.36 0.02 11.08
N LYS A 93 -10.49 -0.77 11.69
CA LYS A 93 -9.28 -0.27 12.33
C LYS A 93 -8.36 0.42 11.33
N VAL A 94 -8.14 -0.20 10.18
CA VAL A 94 -7.28 0.35 9.12
C VAL A 94 -7.92 1.56 8.46
N ILE A 95 -9.23 1.50 8.18
CA ILE A 95 -9.98 2.63 7.62
C ILE A 95 -9.84 3.86 8.52
N LYS A 96 -10.04 3.68 9.81
CA LYS A 96 -9.91 4.78 10.78
C LYS A 96 -8.51 5.38 10.77
N SER A 97 -7.49 4.52 10.71
CA SER A 97 -6.10 4.97 10.68
C SER A 97 -5.80 5.78 9.40
N LEU A 98 -6.28 5.31 8.26
CA LEU A 98 -6.10 6.01 6.98
C LEU A 98 -6.82 7.37 6.98
N ASP A 99 -8.04 7.43 7.51
CA ASP A 99 -8.80 8.67 7.60
C ASP A 99 -8.13 9.68 8.52
N GLN A 100 -7.59 9.22 9.64
CA GLN A 100 -6.85 10.09 10.56
C GLN A 100 -5.61 10.67 9.89
N ARG A 101 -4.87 9.87 9.14
CA ARG A 101 -3.70 10.34 8.39
C ARG A 101 -4.07 11.36 7.33
N SER A 102 -5.15 11.10 6.60
CA SER A 102 -5.67 12.00 5.58
C SER A 102 -6.04 13.35 6.19
N ASN A 103 -6.74 13.36 7.31
CA ASN A 103 -7.12 14.59 8.02
C ASN A 103 -5.90 15.36 8.53
N SER A 104 -4.90 14.66 9.01
CA SER A 104 -3.65 15.27 9.49
C SER A 104 -2.90 15.95 8.33
N ILE A 105 -2.81 15.28 7.20
CA ILE A 105 -2.17 15.83 5.99
C ILE A 105 -2.91 17.07 5.52
N LYS A 106 -4.23 17.02 5.49
CA LYS A 106 -5.06 18.14 5.09
C LYS A 106 -4.86 19.36 6.00
N ARG A 107 -4.80 19.12 7.32
CA ARG A 107 -4.56 20.20 8.28
C ARG A 107 -3.20 20.86 8.06
N SER A 108 -2.17 20.07 7.76
CA SER A 108 -0.85 20.60 7.43
C SER A 108 -0.91 21.49 6.19
N SER A 109 -1.58 21.03 5.15
CA SER A 109 -1.77 21.80 3.92
C SER A 109 -2.48 23.13 4.20
N GLU A 110 -3.58 23.08 4.95
CA GLU A 110 -4.35 24.28 5.31
C GLU A 110 -3.53 25.24 6.17
N GLY A 111 -2.73 24.72 7.09
CA GLY A 111 -1.86 25.56 7.91
C GLY A 111 -0.83 26.31 7.07
N LEU A 112 -0.24 25.64 6.10
CA LEU A 112 0.73 26.27 5.20
C LEU A 112 0.12 27.34 4.32
N LYS A 113 -1.14 27.18 3.92
CA LYS A 113 -1.85 28.18 3.10
C LYS A 113 -1.92 29.56 3.76
N LYS A 114 -1.90 29.61 5.08
CA LYS A 114 -1.94 30.88 5.81
C LYS A 114 -0.67 31.73 5.61
N PHE A 115 0.39 31.13 5.14
CA PHE A 115 1.62 31.86 4.81
C PHE A 115 1.64 32.43 3.40
N LEU A 116 0.66 32.05 2.58
CA LEU A 116 0.47 32.62 1.25
C LEU A 116 -0.07 34.04 1.36
N LYS A 117 0.47 34.93 0.59
CA LYS A 117 0.05 36.33 0.60
C LYS A 117 -0.25 36.84 -0.80
#